data_67d936e65c65a9d6bd5d73ac6525e072
#
_entry.id   67d936e65c65a9d6bd5d73ac6525e072
#
_cell.length_a   1.000
_cell.length_b   1.000
_cell.length_c   1.000
_cell.angle_alpha   90.00
_cell.angle_beta   90.00
_cell.angle_gamma   90.00
#
_symmetry.space_group_name_H-M   'P 1'
#
loop_
_entity.id
_entity.type
_entity.pdbx_description
1 polymer ?
#
loop_
_entity_poly.entity_id
_entity_poly.type
_entity_poly.pdbx_seq_one_letter_code
_entity_poly.pdbx_strand_id
1 'polypeptide(L)'
;MPRLGFGTSGIKDAEIIEKAIKIGYRHLDTASFYQNEEIVGQGVKSCVEGGVVSREEMFVTTKIWHTEYEDPEQALRNSLAKLQLEYVDLYLIHWPNNGFTTPKVPLHVLWPKLETLVDSGLTKAIGVSNFNV
;
A
#
# COMPACT_ATOMS: atom_id res chain seq x y z
N MET A 1 -12.98 3.80 -5.24
CA MET A 1 -12.50 3.23 -3.95
C MET A 1 -13.68 2.65 -3.17
N PRO A 2 -13.63 1.39 -2.73
CA PRO A 2 -14.65 0.81 -1.86
C PRO A 2 -14.80 1.58 -0.54
N ARG A 3 -16.03 1.67 0.00
CA ARG A 3 -16.29 2.39 1.25
C ARG A 3 -15.78 1.66 2.50
N LEU A 4 -15.66 0.33 2.42
CA LEU A 4 -15.18 -0.52 3.50
C LEU A 4 -13.85 -1.12 3.08
N GLY A 5 -12.83 -0.94 3.93
CA GLY A 5 -11.50 -1.51 3.77
C GLY A 5 -11.14 -2.46 4.90
N PHE A 6 -10.27 -3.41 4.60
CA PHE A 6 -9.70 -4.36 5.55
C PHE A 6 -8.26 -3.96 5.87
N GLY A 7 -8.01 -3.54 7.11
CA GLY A 7 -6.67 -3.20 7.61
C GLY A 7 -5.86 -4.45 7.91
N THR A 8 -4.63 -4.48 7.45
CA THR A 8 -3.79 -5.70 7.52
C THR A 8 -2.69 -5.65 8.59
N SER A 9 -2.62 -4.58 9.37
CA SER A 9 -1.60 -4.45 10.42
C SER A 9 -1.65 -5.65 11.39
N GLY A 10 -0.50 -6.29 11.60
CA GLY A 10 -0.38 -7.44 12.50
C GLY A 10 -0.88 -8.79 11.93
N ILE A 11 -1.40 -8.84 10.71
CA ILE A 11 -1.78 -10.08 10.04
C ILE A 11 -0.51 -10.85 9.67
N LYS A 12 -0.49 -12.14 10.03
CA LYS A 12 0.66 -13.04 9.83
C LYS A 12 0.34 -14.26 8.97
N ASP A 13 -0.89 -14.34 8.45
CA ASP A 13 -1.36 -15.49 7.71
C ASP A 13 -2.15 -15.05 6.48
N ALA A 14 -1.74 -15.52 5.31
CA ALA A 14 -2.36 -15.20 4.04
C ALA A 14 -3.81 -15.74 3.94
N GLU A 15 -4.15 -16.81 4.66
CA GLU A 15 -5.51 -17.32 4.70
C GLU A 15 -6.52 -16.30 5.27
N ILE A 16 -6.07 -15.41 6.17
CA ILE A 16 -6.92 -14.34 6.71
C ILE A 16 -7.27 -13.33 5.61
N ILE A 17 -6.29 -13.00 4.75
CA ILE A 17 -6.51 -12.13 3.60
C ILE A 17 -7.48 -12.79 2.60
N GLU A 18 -7.27 -14.07 2.30
CA GLU A 18 -8.17 -14.82 1.42
C GLU A 18 -9.61 -14.87 1.97
N LYS A 19 -9.77 -15.14 3.27
CA LYS A 19 -11.08 -15.14 3.93
C LYS A 19 -11.75 -13.76 3.84
N ALA A 20 -11.00 -12.68 4.08
CA ALA A 20 -11.50 -11.31 3.94
C ALA A 20 -12.01 -11.05 2.50
N ILE A 21 -11.26 -11.45 1.48
CA ILE A 21 -11.68 -11.30 0.08
C ILE A 21 -12.92 -12.17 -0.22
N LYS A 22 -12.95 -13.43 0.23
CA LYS A 22 -14.05 -14.38 0.01
C LYS A 22 -15.36 -13.91 0.64
N ILE A 23 -15.33 -13.22 1.80
CA ILE A 23 -16.53 -12.67 2.44
C ILE A 23 -16.95 -11.31 1.89
N GLY A 24 -16.20 -10.74 0.92
CA GLY A 24 -16.62 -9.56 0.16
C GLY A 24 -15.79 -8.29 0.33
N TYR A 25 -14.71 -8.29 1.12
CA TYR A 25 -13.79 -7.15 1.10
C TYR A 25 -13.14 -7.00 -0.27
N ARG A 26 -13.09 -5.77 -0.76
CA ARG A 26 -12.47 -5.39 -2.05
C ARG A 26 -11.41 -4.32 -1.89
N HIS A 27 -11.18 -3.81 -0.68
CA HIS A 27 -10.14 -2.86 -0.35
C HIS A 27 -9.27 -3.42 0.78
N LEU A 28 -8.00 -3.58 0.51
CA LEU A 28 -6.97 -3.96 1.49
C LEU A 28 -6.07 -2.76 1.76
N ASP A 29 -5.86 -2.47 3.03
CA ASP A 29 -4.99 -1.40 3.51
C ASP A 29 -3.78 -1.99 4.22
N THR A 30 -2.61 -1.88 3.60
CA THR A 30 -1.33 -2.31 4.13
C THR A 30 -0.32 -1.16 4.19
N ALA A 31 0.92 -1.43 4.54
CA ALA A 31 2.03 -0.47 4.57
C ALA A 31 3.37 -1.21 4.59
N SER A 32 4.44 -0.58 4.07
CA SER A 32 5.81 -1.11 4.18
C SER A 32 6.21 -1.33 5.64
N PHE A 33 5.79 -0.43 6.54
CA PHE A 33 6.05 -0.51 7.97
C PHE A 33 5.45 -1.76 8.65
N TYR A 34 4.36 -2.33 8.13
CA TYR A 34 3.72 -3.51 8.74
C TYR A 34 4.52 -4.78 8.52
N GLN A 35 5.49 -4.78 7.61
CA GLN A 35 6.38 -5.89 7.28
C GLN A 35 5.63 -7.19 6.93
N ASN A 36 4.46 -7.07 6.36
CA ASN A 36 3.61 -8.20 5.97
C ASN A 36 3.04 -8.09 4.54
N GLU A 37 3.59 -7.20 3.71
CA GLU A 37 3.13 -7.02 2.33
C GLU A 37 3.23 -8.31 1.50
N GLU A 38 4.20 -9.19 1.78
CA GLU A 38 4.32 -10.51 1.13
C GLU A 38 3.10 -11.40 1.45
N ILE A 39 2.64 -11.40 2.70
CA ILE A 39 1.46 -12.14 3.15
C ILE A 39 0.20 -11.61 2.49
N VAL A 40 0.08 -10.29 2.42
CA VAL A 40 -1.05 -9.62 1.72
C VAL A 40 -1.04 -9.98 0.24
N GLY A 41 0.13 -9.91 -0.42
CA GLY A 41 0.31 -10.28 -1.81
C GLY A 41 -0.05 -11.73 -2.10
N GLN A 42 0.38 -12.67 -1.25
CA GLN A 42 0.03 -14.10 -1.37
C GLN A 42 -1.48 -14.31 -1.32
N GLY A 43 -2.18 -13.69 -0.36
CA GLY A 43 -3.63 -13.82 -0.24
C GLY A 43 -4.39 -13.24 -1.43
N VAL A 44 -3.96 -12.08 -1.95
CA VAL A 44 -4.54 -11.50 -3.17
C VAL A 44 -4.30 -12.41 -4.37
N LYS A 45 -3.06 -12.85 -4.58
CA LYS A 45 -2.68 -13.73 -5.69
C LYS A 45 -3.48 -15.03 -5.68
N SER A 46 -3.58 -15.68 -4.53
CA SER A 46 -4.38 -16.91 -4.37
C SER A 46 -5.83 -16.71 -4.79
N CYS A 47 -6.46 -15.59 -4.40
CA CYS A 47 -7.83 -15.29 -4.77
C CYS A 47 -8.00 -14.94 -6.27
N VAL A 48 -7.02 -14.29 -6.88
CA VAL A 48 -7.04 -13.96 -8.32
C VAL A 48 -6.84 -15.23 -9.15
N GLU A 49 -5.84 -16.03 -8.85
CA GLU A 49 -5.56 -17.31 -9.54
C GLU A 49 -6.68 -18.32 -9.34
N GLY A 50 -7.32 -18.31 -8.18
CA GLY A 50 -8.49 -19.14 -7.87
C GLY A 50 -9.81 -18.65 -8.47
N GLY A 51 -9.82 -17.54 -9.21
CA GLY A 51 -11.01 -17.00 -9.87
C GLY A 51 -12.05 -16.41 -8.91
N VAL A 52 -11.66 -16.09 -7.66
CA VAL A 52 -12.56 -15.46 -6.67
C VAL A 52 -12.80 -14.00 -6.99
N VAL A 53 -11.76 -13.30 -7.43
CA VAL A 53 -11.77 -11.89 -7.86
C VAL A 53 -10.77 -11.68 -8.99
N SER A 54 -10.94 -10.60 -9.77
CA SER A 54 -9.87 -10.10 -10.65
C SER A 54 -9.02 -9.04 -9.93
N ARG A 55 -7.83 -8.73 -10.47
CA ARG A 55 -6.99 -7.65 -9.93
C ARG A 55 -7.71 -6.30 -9.95
N GLU A 56 -8.49 -6.05 -10.98
CA GLU A 56 -9.22 -4.79 -11.20
C GLU A 56 -10.38 -4.61 -10.21
N GLU A 57 -10.93 -5.69 -9.67
CA GLU A 57 -11.94 -5.65 -8.62
C GLU A 57 -11.35 -5.32 -7.25
N MET A 58 -10.05 -5.56 -7.07
CA MET A 58 -9.34 -5.25 -5.82
C MET A 58 -8.81 -3.83 -5.82
N PHE A 59 -8.98 -3.14 -4.69
CA PHE A 59 -8.36 -1.85 -4.38
C PHE A 59 -7.29 -2.08 -3.30
N VAL A 60 -6.02 -1.90 -3.64
CA VAL A 60 -4.91 -2.13 -2.73
C VAL A 60 -4.25 -0.79 -2.40
N THR A 61 -4.20 -0.48 -1.11
CA THR A 61 -3.49 0.67 -0.55
C THR A 61 -2.23 0.20 0.15
N THR A 62 -1.09 0.83 -0.14
CA THR A 62 0.11 0.73 0.71
C THR A 62 0.65 2.11 1.04
N LYS A 63 1.66 2.18 1.90
CA LYS A 63 2.13 3.45 2.47
C LYS A 63 3.65 3.46 2.55
N ILE A 64 4.26 4.61 2.19
CA ILE A 64 5.68 4.86 2.39
C ILE A 64 5.96 5.21 3.85
N TRP A 65 7.02 4.64 4.41
CA TRP A 65 7.51 4.99 5.73
C TRP A 65 8.58 6.09 5.65
N HIS A 66 8.74 6.87 6.71
CA HIS A 66 9.64 8.03 6.72
C HIS A 66 11.12 7.71 6.43
N THR A 67 11.57 6.48 6.66
CA THR A 67 12.94 6.05 6.35
C THR A 67 13.18 5.82 4.86
N GLU A 68 12.11 5.81 4.05
CA GLU A 68 12.12 5.51 2.62
C GLU A 68 11.97 6.77 1.76
N TYR A 69 11.83 7.96 2.37
CA TYR A 69 11.53 9.22 1.67
C TYR A 69 12.64 9.70 0.71
N GLU A 70 13.87 9.20 0.85
CA GLU A 70 14.98 9.57 -0.04
C GLU A 70 14.75 9.06 -1.46
N ASP A 71 14.23 7.81 -1.59
CA ASP A 71 13.90 7.19 -2.88
C ASP A 71 12.51 6.53 -2.84
N PRO A 72 11.43 7.32 -3.02
CA PRO A 72 10.07 6.80 -2.95
C PRO A 72 9.72 5.87 -4.12
N GLU A 73 10.40 5.99 -5.27
CA GLU A 73 10.20 5.07 -6.38
C GLU A 73 10.73 3.68 -6.01
N GLN A 74 11.95 3.58 -5.50
CA GLN A 74 12.50 2.30 -5.09
C GLN A 74 11.69 1.70 -3.93
N ALA A 75 11.22 2.53 -2.99
CA ALA A 75 10.34 2.09 -1.91
C ALA A 75 9.05 1.46 -2.44
N LEU A 76 8.37 2.11 -3.39
CA LEU A 76 7.15 1.55 -3.99
C LEU A 76 7.44 0.30 -4.81
N ARG A 77 8.53 0.25 -5.57
CA ARG A 77 8.93 -0.96 -6.31
C ARG A 77 9.20 -2.14 -5.38
N ASN A 78 9.81 -1.90 -4.22
CA ASN A 78 10.01 -2.92 -3.19
C ASN A 78 8.68 -3.43 -2.62
N SER A 79 7.73 -2.52 -2.35
CA SER A 79 6.38 -2.88 -1.92
C SER A 79 5.64 -3.69 -2.99
N LEU A 80 5.70 -3.27 -4.26
CA LEU A 80 5.08 -3.97 -5.38
C LEU A 80 5.65 -5.40 -5.55
N ALA A 81 6.97 -5.55 -5.42
CA ALA A 81 7.61 -6.87 -5.48
C ALA A 81 7.11 -7.80 -4.36
N LYS A 82 6.98 -7.30 -3.12
CA LYS A 82 6.43 -8.04 -1.98
C LYS A 82 4.95 -8.38 -2.19
N LEU A 83 4.17 -7.42 -2.65
CA LEU A 83 2.75 -7.58 -2.95
C LEU A 83 2.51 -8.47 -4.17
N GLN A 84 3.52 -8.72 -4.99
CA GLN A 84 3.43 -9.40 -6.29
C GLN A 84 2.44 -8.72 -7.23
N LEU A 85 2.45 -7.39 -7.26
CA LEU A 85 1.56 -6.54 -8.05
C LEU A 85 2.38 -5.65 -8.99
N GLU A 86 1.79 -5.27 -10.13
CA GLU A 86 2.38 -4.30 -11.06
C GLU A 86 2.11 -2.86 -10.64
N TYR A 87 1.01 -2.62 -9.93
CA TYR A 87 0.61 -1.31 -9.41
C TYR A 87 -0.19 -1.45 -8.12
N VAL A 88 -0.23 -0.38 -7.32
CA VAL A 88 -1.22 -0.20 -6.25
C VAL A 88 -2.26 0.84 -6.65
N ASP A 89 -3.45 0.77 -6.06
CA ASP A 89 -4.52 1.73 -6.35
C ASP A 89 -4.33 3.05 -5.61
N LEU A 90 -3.70 3.01 -4.43
CA LEU A 90 -3.43 4.18 -3.62
C LEU A 90 -2.09 4.03 -2.86
N TYR A 91 -1.24 5.05 -2.96
CA TYR A 91 0.02 5.13 -2.22
C TYR A 91 0.00 6.33 -1.29
N LEU A 92 0.15 6.09 0.01
CA LEU A 92 0.01 7.11 1.04
C LEU A 92 1.37 7.44 1.70
N ILE A 93 1.54 8.70 2.09
CA ILE A 93 2.48 9.05 3.15
C ILE A 93 1.88 8.54 4.46
N HIS A 94 2.56 7.61 5.14
CA HIS A 94 2.01 6.93 6.32
C HIS A 94 1.85 7.89 7.50
N TRP A 95 2.86 8.74 7.74
CA TRP A 95 2.88 9.78 8.77
C TRP A 95 3.65 10.99 8.28
N PRO A 96 3.27 12.22 8.63
CA PRO A 96 4.03 13.43 8.28
C PRO A 96 5.42 13.43 8.92
N ASN A 97 5.55 12.78 10.07
CA ASN A 97 6.77 12.50 10.81
C ASN A 97 6.54 11.26 11.69
N ASN A 98 7.56 10.70 12.30
CA ASN A 98 7.43 9.55 13.19
C ASN A 98 7.20 9.92 14.66
N GLY A 99 6.95 11.19 14.95
CA GLY A 99 6.76 11.70 16.32
C GLY A 99 8.05 11.88 17.14
N PHE A 100 9.17 11.33 16.67
CA PHE A 100 10.46 11.35 17.39
C PHE A 100 11.56 12.07 16.62
N THR A 101 11.53 12.03 15.30
CA THR A 101 12.55 12.65 14.44
C THR A 101 11.88 13.33 13.25
N THR A 102 12.44 14.47 12.85
CA THR A 102 12.04 15.12 11.57
C THR A 102 12.54 14.25 10.41
N PRO A 103 11.70 13.94 9.42
CA PRO A 103 12.15 13.24 8.22
C PRO A 103 13.29 14.02 7.54
N LYS A 104 14.30 13.30 7.05
CA LYS A 104 15.41 13.93 6.31
C LYS A 104 14.96 14.64 5.03
N VAL A 105 13.89 14.12 4.42
CA VAL A 105 13.28 14.71 3.23
C VAL A 105 12.01 15.44 3.63
N PRO A 106 11.93 16.76 3.42
CA PRO A 106 10.72 17.54 3.70
C PRO A 106 9.55 17.12 2.80
N LEU A 107 8.33 17.20 3.31
CA LEU A 107 7.13 16.77 2.58
C LEU A 107 6.92 17.50 1.25
N HIS A 108 7.25 18.78 1.17
CA HIS A 108 7.16 19.56 -0.08
C HIS A 108 8.17 19.12 -1.16
N VAL A 109 9.22 18.38 -0.76
CA VAL A 109 10.18 17.74 -1.68
C VAL A 109 9.73 16.32 -2.02
N LEU A 110 9.13 15.61 -1.06
CA LEU A 110 8.62 14.25 -1.27
C LEU A 110 7.41 14.23 -2.21
N TRP A 111 6.45 15.17 -2.01
CA TRP A 111 5.18 15.13 -2.73
C TRP A 111 5.33 15.14 -4.26
N PRO A 112 6.12 16.03 -4.89
CA PRO A 112 6.36 15.98 -6.33
C PRO A 112 6.94 14.65 -6.82
N LYS A 113 7.77 14.00 -6.00
CA LYS A 113 8.28 12.66 -6.33
C LYS A 113 7.19 11.61 -6.32
N LEU A 114 6.20 11.72 -5.41
CA LEU A 114 5.05 10.80 -5.41
C LEU A 114 4.14 11.04 -6.63
N GLU A 115 4.00 12.28 -7.09
CA GLU A 115 3.23 12.59 -8.31
C GLU A 115 3.83 11.88 -9.53
N THR A 116 5.17 11.80 -9.66
CA THR A 116 5.81 11.06 -10.75
C THR A 116 5.51 9.57 -10.73
N LEU A 117 5.16 8.98 -9.57
CA LEU A 117 4.78 7.56 -9.47
C LEU A 117 3.38 7.31 -10.06
N VAL A 118 2.51 8.33 -10.06
CA VAL A 118 1.22 8.27 -10.77
C VAL A 118 1.48 8.30 -12.27
N ASP A 119 2.32 9.23 -12.75
CA ASP A 119 2.65 9.36 -14.17
C ASP A 119 3.31 8.09 -14.72
N SER A 120 4.13 7.41 -13.91
CA SER A 120 4.78 6.14 -14.29
C SER A 120 3.85 4.91 -14.19
N GLY A 121 2.63 5.06 -13.66
CA GLY A 121 1.66 3.98 -13.53
C GLY A 121 1.93 3.00 -12.37
N LEU A 122 2.89 3.28 -11.49
CA LEU A 122 3.17 2.45 -10.32
C LEU A 122 2.09 2.57 -9.23
N THR A 123 1.37 3.68 -9.22
CA THR A 123 0.16 3.87 -8.41
C THR A 123 -0.89 4.64 -9.19
N LYS A 124 -2.18 4.39 -8.93
CA LYS A 124 -3.28 5.15 -9.57
C LYS A 124 -3.57 6.47 -8.86
N ALA A 125 -3.29 6.56 -7.57
CA ALA A 125 -3.52 7.76 -6.77
C ALA A 125 -2.50 7.84 -5.62
N ILE A 126 -2.31 9.04 -5.12
CA ILE A 126 -1.48 9.31 -3.94
C ILE A 126 -2.29 10.07 -2.90
N GLY A 127 -1.83 10.03 -1.65
CA GLY A 127 -2.49 10.73 -0.56
C GLY A 127 -1.67 10.73 0.72
N VAL A 128 -2.31 11.15 1.80
CA VAL A 128 -1.69 11.31 3.12
C VAL A 128 -2.49 10.57 4.20
N SER A 129 -1.81 10.18 5.26
CA SER A 129 -2.37 9.52 6.43
C SER A 129 -1.80 10.14 7.69
N ASN A 130 -2.62 10.24 8.76
CA ASN A 130 -2.21 10.78 10.05
C ASN A 130 -1.74 12.26 10.01
N PHE A 131 -2.25 13.04 9.09
CA PHE A 131 -2.01 14.49 9.01
C PHE A 131 -3.04 15.22 9.87
N ASN A 132 -2.58 16.28 10.56
CA ASN A 132 -3.45 17.22 11.28
C ASN A 132 -3.93 18.32 10.34
N VAL A 133 -5.02 18.96 10.73
CA VAL A 133 -5.53 20.21 10.14
C VAL A 133 -4.70 21.40 10.61
#